data_7c57461d22219d786b3f3b0ee99133e2
#
_entry.id   7c57461d22219d786b3f3b0ee99133e2
#
_cell.length_a   1.000
_cell.length_b   1.000
_cell.length_c   1.000
_cell.angle_alpha   90.00
_cell.angle_beta   90.00
_cell.angle_gamma   90.00
#
_symmetry.space_group_name_H-M   'P 1'
#
loop_
_entity.id
_entity.type
_entity.pdbx_description
1 polymer ?
#
loop_
_entity_poly.entity_id
_entity_poly.type
_entity_poly.pdbx_seq_one_letter_code
_entity_poly.pdbx_strand_id
1 'polypeptide(L)'
;MPTLPPLPDWVALEHQVAHLMTKQELHGWYFNERAAWQLASALQKELEETKKVLRERHPFVEGATFNPKRNNKTQGYFQGCESVRLKELNPTSRDHIAWILSTFYGWKPTQLTTTGKPVIDETILMETASAGITIAGDFAKCLDITKKLGMISEGTNAWLKLCTTASRVHHHCSVGCATFRMSHKNPNLAQVPSDPRFRQLFVPTPGQVMVGADLAGIELRMLAHYLARYDDGRYADILLNGDIHQVNADKIGIS
;
A
#
# COMPACT_ATOMS: atom_id res chain seq x y z
N MET A 1 -54.18 -2.39 1.76
CA MET A 1 -52.87 -2.34 2.43
C MET A 1 -52.47 -0.88 2.53
N PRO A 2 -52.00 -0.35 3.64
CA PRO A 2 -51.53 1.01 3.71
C PRO A 2 -50.32 1.15 2.75
N THR A 3 -50.41 2.11 1.85
CA THR A 3 -49.30 2.45 0.96
C THR A 3 -48.15 3.03 1.80
N LEU A 4 -46.99 2.40 1.74
CA LEU A 4 -45.80 2.94 2.41
C LEU A 4 -45.51 4.35 1.84
N PRO A 5 -45.06 5.29 2.66
CA PRO A 5 -44.64 6.60 2.19
C PRO A 5 -43.48 6.45 1.17
N PRO A 6 -43.37 7.36 0.22
CA PRO A 6 -42.24 7.33 -0.75
C PRO A 6 -40.91 7.39 0.01
N LEU A 7 -39.94 6.62 -0.46
CA LEU A 7 -38.58 6.65 0.11
C LEU A 7 -37.99 8.04 -0.06
N PRO A 8 -37.27 8.57 0.94
CA PRO A 8 -36.47 9.78 0.78
C PRO A 8 -35.47 9.65 -0.38
N ASP A 9 -35.21 10.74 -1.09
CA ASP A 9 -34.33 10.75 -2.28
C ASP A 9 -32.94 10.16 -2.02
N TRP A 10 -32.38 10.41 -0.85
CA TRP A 10 -31.07 9.84 -0.48
C TRP A 10 -31.11 8.31 -0.33
N VAL A 11 -32.24 7.73 0.15
CA VAL A 11 -32.40 6.27 0.24
C VAL A 11 -32.53 5.68 -1.16
N ALA A 12 -33.29 6.35 -2.05
CA ALA A 12 -33.43 5.94 -3.44
C ALA A 12 -32.07 5.97 -4.16
N LEU A 13 -31.25 6.98 -3.90
CA LEU A 13 -29.89 7.08 -4.42
C LEU A 13 -29.01 5.91 -3.94
N GLU A 14 -29.01 5.62 -2.64
CA GLU A 14 -28.23 4.51 -2.07
C GLU A 14 -28.62 3.15 -2.67
N HIS A 15 -29.92 2.92 -2.93
CA HIS A 15 -30.38 1.70 -3.59
C HIS A 15 -29.88 1.62 -5.05
N GLN A 16 -29.86 2.75 -5.78
CA GLN A 16 -29.31 2.79 -7.13
C GLN A 16 -27.80 2.52 -7.15
N VAL A 17 -27.04 3.13 -6.21
CA VAL A 17 -25.62 2.89 -6.05
C VAL A 17 -25.36 1.42 -5.73
N ALA A 18 -26.07 0.83 -4.76
CA ALA A 18 -25.92 -0.58 -4.40
C ALA A 18 -26.19 -1.51 -5.60
N HIS A 19 -27.18 -1.20 -6.42
CA HIS A 19 -27.47 -1.96 -7.64
C HIS A 19 -26.33 -1.86 -8.67
N LEU A 20 -25.79 -0.66 -8.90
CA LEU A 20 -24.65 -0.46 -9.79
C LEU A 20 -23.39 -1.18 -9.29
N MET A 21 -23.12 -1.12 -7.99
CA MET A 21 -21.99 -1.83 -7.37
C MET A 21 -22.12 -3.34 -7.52
N THR A 22 -23.33 -3.90 -7.32
CA THR A 22 -23.59 -5.32 -7.55
C THR A 22 -23.34 -5.71 -9.00
N LYS A 23 -23.80 -4.89 -9.97
CA LYS A 23 -23.51 -5.13 -11.38
C LYS A 23 -22.02 -5.10 -11.68
N GLN A 24 -21.27 -4.15 -11.12
CA GLN A 24 -19.83 -4.04 -11.28
C GLN A 24 -19.11 -5.26 -10.70
N GLU A 25 -19.51 -5.70 -9.50
CA GLU A 25 -18.98 -6.90 -8.85
C GLU A 25 -19.21 -8.15 -9.69
N LEU A 26 -20.44 -8.36 -10.20
CA LEU A 26 -20.79 -9.49 -11.05
C LEU A 26 -20.07 -9.46 -12.39
N HIS A 27 -19.89 -8.27 -12.98
CA HIS A 27 -19.16 -8.12 -14.24
C HIS A 27 -17.66 -8.37 -14.08
N GLY A 28 -17.05 -7.89 -13.00
CA GLY A 28 -15.61 -7.95 -12.76
C GLY A 28 -14.81 -7.10 -13.78
N TRP A 29 -13.50 -7.08 -13.61
CA TRP A 29 -12.57 -6.35 -14.47
C TRP A 29 -11.82 -7.32 -15.36
N TYR A 30 -11.79 -7.06 -16.67
CA TYR A 30 -11.02 -7.89 -17.59
C TYR A 30 -9.53 -7.68 -17.32
N PHE A 31 -8.81 -8.80 -17.17
CA PHE A 31 -7.46 -8.82 -16.64
C PHE A 31 -6.50 -9.53 -17.59
N ASN A 32 -5.37 -8.89 -17.90
CA ASN A 32 -4.34 -9.44 -18.76
C ASN A 32 -3.40 -10.36 -17.95
N GLU A 33 -3.81 -11.61 -17.77
CA GLU A 33 -3.05 -12.63 -17.02
C GLU A 33 -1.64 -12.81 -17.55
N ARG A 34 -1.45 -12.85 -18.87
CA ARG A 34 -0.12 -13.03 -19.48
C ARG A 34 0.82 -11.90 -19.10
N ALA A 35 0.38 -10.65 -19.22
CA ALA A 35 1.17 -9.51 -18.82
C ALA A 35 1.43 -9.49 -17.31
N ALA A 36 0.46 -9.95 -16.50
CA ALA A 36 0.62 -10.04 -15.04
C ALA A 36 1.69 -11.06 -14.64
N TRP A 37 1.73 -12.24 -15.27
CA TRP A 37 2.79 -13.24 -15.06
C TRP A 37 4.15 -12.72 -15.49
N GLN A 38 4.24 -12.02 -16.61
CA GLN A 38 5.49 -11.40 -17.07
C GLN A 38 6.00 -10.34 -16.08
N LEU A 39 5.09 -9.48 -15.60
CA LEU A 39 5.44 -8.47 -14.59
C LEU A 39 5.85 -9.10 -13.26
N ALA A 40 5.13 -10.11 -12.78
CA ALA A 40 5.49 -10.84 -11.56
C ALA A 40 6.88 -11.48 -11.67
N SER A 41 7.18 -12.13 -12.79
CA SER A 41 8.50 -12.73 -13.03
C SER A 41 9.63 -11.69 -13.05
N ALA A 42 9.40 -10.54 -13.70
CA ALA A 42 10.37 -9.45 -13.72
C ALA A 42 10.63 -8.86 -12.32
N LEU A 43 9.56 -8.64 -11.55
CA LEU A 43 9.67 -8.16 -10.17
C LEU A 43 10.35 -9.17 -9.25
N GLN A 44 10.07 -10.47 -9.42
CA GLN A 44 10.73 -11.52 -8.64
C GLN A 44 12.24 -11.55 -8.91
N LYS A 45 12.64 -11.44 -10.18
CA LYS A 45 14.06 -11.36 -10.54
C LYS A 45 14.72 -10.14 -9.91
N GLU A 46 14.11 -8.97 -10.01
CA GLU A 46 14.60 -7.73 -9.41
C GLU A 46 14.73 -7.83 -7.89
N LEU A 47 13.75 -8.47 -7.23
CA LEU A 47 13.77 -8.71 -5.79
C LEU A 47 14.95 -9.60 -5.39
N GLU A 48 15.16 -10.72 -6.08
CA GLU A 48 16.26 -11.65 -5.76
C GLU A 48 17.64 -11.03 -6.03
N GLU A 49 17.78 -10.24 -7.08
CA GLU A 49 19.02 -9.47 -7.34
C GLU A 49 19.30 -8.48 -6.20
N THR A 50 18.29 -7.72 -5.77
CA THR A 50 18.44 -6.76 -4.66
C THR A 50 18.74 -7.47 -3.34
N LYS A 51 18.05 -8.57 -3.03
CA LYS A 51 18.31 -9.40 -1.83
C LYS A 51 19.74 -9.97 -1.86
N LYS A 52 20.23 -10.40 -3.01
CA LYS A 52 21.58 -10.92 -3.17
C LYS A 52 22.62 -9.86 -2.78
N VAL A 53 22.51 -8.66 -3.32
CA VAL A 53 23.42 -7.54 -3.00
C VAL A 53 23.40 -7.23 -1.50
N LEU A 54 22.23 -7.20 -0.88
CA LEU A 54 22.09 -6.94 0.55
C LEU A 54 22.72 -8.05 1.41
N ARG A 55 22.55 -9.33 1.03
CA ARG A 55 23.14 -10.48 1.73
C ARG A 55 24.65 -10.58 1.54
N GLU A 56 25.18 -10.22 0.40
CA GLU A 56 26.62 -10.15 0.17
C GLU A 56 27.26 -9.09 1.08
N ARG A 57 26.58 -7.98 1.33
CA ARG A 57 27.04 -6.90 2.20
C ARG A 57 26.86 -7.20 3.70
N HIS A 58 25.73 -7.82 4.05
CA HIS A 58 25.37 -8.18 5.42
C HIS A 58 24.74 -9.58 5.43
N PRO A 59 25.55 -10.66 5.48
CA PRO A 59 25.02 -12.01 5.36
C PRO A 59 24.19 -12.45 6.55
N PHE A 60 24.46 -11.91 7.74
CA PHE A 60 23.84 -12.35 8.98
C PHE A 60 23.39 -11.18 9.85
N VAL A 61 22.41 -11.45 10.71
CA VAL A 61 21.97 -10.62 11.84
C VAL A 61 22.02 -11.43 13.12
N GLU A 62 22.15 -10.76 14.24
CA GLU A 62 22.10 -11.42 15.55
C GLU A 62 20.67 -11.90 15.84
N GLY A 63 20.60 -13.13 16.31
CA GLY A 63 19.38 -13.73 16.84
C GLY A 63 19.36 -13.69 18.36
N ALA A 64 18.60 -14.62 18.96
CA ALA A 64 18.53 -14.71 20.42
C ALA A 64 19.86 -15.18 21.03
N THR A 65 20.22 -14.60 22.16
CA THR A 65 21.27 -15.09 23.01
C THR A 65 20.82 -16.38 23.72
N PHE A 66 21.74 -17.28 23.99
CA PHE A 66 21.48 -18.52 24.70
C PHE A 66 22.73 -19.01 25.44
N ASN A 67 22.53 -19.76 26.51
CA ASN A 67 23.59 -20.43 27.22
C ASN A 67 23.64 -21.92 26.85
N PRO A 68 24.70 -22.38 26.12
CA PRO A 68 24.81 -23.77 25.72
C PRO A 68 24.90 -24.69 26.97
N LYS A 69 24.11 -25.74 26.96
CA LYS A 69 24.13 -26.78 27.99
C LYS A 69 25.25 -27.79 27.81
N ARG A 70 25.93 -27.78 26.67
CA ARG A 70 27.06 -28.65 26.29
C ARG A 70 28.00 -27.91 25.37
N ASN A 71 29.29 -28.32 25.37
CA ASN A 71 30.24 -27.84 24.37
C ASN A 71 29.85 -28.36 22.98
N ASN A 72 29.90 -27.49 21.99
CA ASN A 72 29.72 -27.83 20.58
C ASN A 72 30.88 -27.25 19.78
N LYS A 73 31.91 -28.07 19.55
CA LYS A 73 33.13 -27.65 18.83
C LYS A 73 32.86 -27.29 17.37
N THR A 74 31.90 -27.95 16.73
CA THR A 74 31.55 -27.70 15.33
C THR A 74 30.93 -26.33 15.10
N GLN A 75 30.16 -25.85 16.09
CA GLN A 75 29.51 -24.55 16.05
C GLN A 75 30.22 -23.50 16.93
N GLY A 76 31.31 -23.84 17.56
CA GLY A 76 32.11 -22.91 18.39
C GLY A 76 31.45 -22.52 19.72
N TYR A 77 30.48 -23.31 20.24
CA TYR A 77 29.80 -22.99 21.49
C TYR A 77 30.47 -23.72 22.69
N PHE A 78 30.60 -23.00 23.79
CA PHE A 78 31.11 -23.54 25.03
C PHE A 78 30.04 -23.52 26.12
N GLN A 79 30.00 -24.59 26.93
CA GLN A 79 29.08 -24.70 28.05
C GLN A 79 29.26 -23.55 29.02
N GLY A 80 28.17 -22.91 29.43
CA GLY A 80 28.19 -21.80 30.40
C GLY A 80 28.64 -20.45 29.85
N CYS A 81 29.05 -20.37 28.55
CA CYS A 81 29.34 -19.10 27.90
C CYS A 81 28.10 -18.61 27.14
N GLU A 82 27.72 -17.37 27.38
CA GLU A 82 26.67 -16.75 26.58
C GLU A 82 27.06 -16.72 25.09
N SER A 83 26.20 -17.20 24.26
CA SER A 83 26.41 -17.31 22.80
C SER A 83 25.25 -16.69 22.08
N VAL A 84 25.51 -16.11 20.89
CA VAL A 84 24.51 -15.51 20.03
C VAL A 84 24.30 -16.41 18.82
N ARG A 85 23.04 -16.69 18.47
CA ARG A 85 22.72 -17.35 17.20
C ARG A 85 22.72 -16.34 16.07
N LEU A 86 23.55 -16.55 15.07
CA LEU A 86 23.46 -15.79 13.83
C LEU A 86 22.30 -16.33 12.99
N LYS A 87 21.54 -15.43 12.41
CA LYS A 87 20.48 -15.72 11.45
C LYS A 87 20.84 -15.11 10.11
N GLU A 88 20.56 -15.82 9.02
CA GLU A 88 20.71 -15.25 7.69
C GLU A 88 19.84 -14.01 7.55
N LEU A 89 20.37 -12.96 6.90
CA LEU A 89 19.63 -11.74 6.64
C LEU A 89 18.38 -12.03 5.79
N ASN A 90 17.23 -11.65 6.32
CA ASN A 90 16.01 -11.51 5.55
C ASN A 90 15.77 -10.02 5.24
N PRO A 91 16.04 -9.55 4.03
CA PRO A 91 15.90 -8.13 3.67
C PRO A 91 14.47 -7.58 3.70
N THR A 92 13.47 -8.44 3.88
CA THR A 92 12.06 -8.03 4.02
C THR A 92 11.55 -8.06 5.46
N SER A 93 12.41 -8.49 6.41
CA SER A 93 12.10 -8.47 7.83
C SER A 93 12.40 -7.11 8.44
N ARG A 94 11.37 -6.44 8.96
CA ARG A 94 11.53 -5.14 9.62
C ARG A 94 12.48 -5.17 10.79
N ASP A 95 12.47 -6.26 11.59
CA ASP A 95 13.40 -6.43 12.72
C ASP A 95 14.85 -6.55 12.24
N HIS A 96 15.11 -7.29 11.15
CA HIS A 96 16.45 -7.43 10.58
C HIS A 96 16.94 -6.10 9.97
N ILE A 97 16.06 -5.37 9.27
CA ILE A 97 16.38 -4.05 8.71
C ILE A 97 16.76 -3.08 9.83
N ALA A 98 15.93 -2.97 10.87
CA ALA A 98 16.19 -2.09 12.00
C ALA A 98 17.53 -2.44 12.68
N TRP A 99 17.81 -3.72 12.87
CA TRP A 99 19.07 -4.18 13.47
C TRP A 99 20.29 -3.79 12.62
N ILE A 100 20.26 -4.04 11.31
CA ILE A 100 21.36 -3.65 10.39
C ILE A 100 21.58 -2.14 10.41
N LEU A 101 20.52 -1.35 10.26
CA LEU A 101 20.64 0.11 10.22
C LEU A 101 21.18 0.68 11.53
N SER A 102 20.74 0.16 12.67
CA SER A 102 21.19 0.64 13.97
C SER A 102 22.61 0.19 14.29
N THR A 103 22.97 -1.07 13.98
CA THR A 103 24.27 -1.65 14.36
C THR A 103 25.40 -1.15 13.49
N PHE A 104 25.21 -1.07 12.16
CA PHE A 104 26.29 -0.76 11.22
C PHE A 104 26.30 0.68 10.72
N TYR A 105 25.14 1.37 10.78
CA TYR A 105 25.00 2.72 10.19
C TYR A 105 24.63 3.78 11.22
N GLY A 106 24.50 3.41 12.53
CA GLY A 106 24.19 4.36 13.60
C GLY A 106 22.80 4.98 13.50
N TRP A 107 21.91 4.35 12.73
CA TRP A 107 20.54 4.83 12.59
C TRP A 107 19.78 4.78 13.91
N LYS A 108 19.07 5.84 14.23
CA LYS A 108 18.20 5.92 15.41
C LYS A 108 16.75 6.00 14.95
N PRO A 109 15.86 5.13 15.45
CA PRO A 109 14.46 5.16 15.07
C PRO A 109 13.81 6.47 15.51
N THR A 110 13.11 7.13 14.59
CA THR A 110 12.33 8.35 14.85
C THR A 110 10.96 8.04 15.45
N GLN A 111 10.43 6.85 15.16
CA GLN A 111 9.12 6.40 15.61
C GLN A 111 9.18 4.96 16.10
N LEU A 112 8.39 4.67 17.15
CA LEU A 112 8.23 3.33 17.70
C LEU A 112 6.78 2.88 17.57
N THR A 113 6.59 1.57 17.38
CA THR A 113 5.27 0.93 17.42
C THR A 113 4.75 0.92 18.87
N THR A 114 3.47 0.60 19.05
CA THR A 114 2.85 0.42 20.38
C THR A 114 3.55 -0.66 21.21
N THR A 115 4.29 -1.56 20.57
CA THR A 115 5.09 -2.63 21.23
C THR A 115 6.54 -2.22 21.46
N GLY A 116 6.92 -0.95 21.21
CA GLY A 116 8.27 -0.43 21.43
C GLY A 116 9.31 -0.81 20.37
N LYS A 117 8.89 -1.41 19.25
CA LYS A 117 9.78 -1.72 18.12
C LYS A 117 9.90 -0.52 17.18
N PRO A 118 11.05 -0.34 16.49
CA PRO A 118 11.19 0.66 15.43
C PRO A 118 10.13 0.50 14.36
N VAL A 119 9.52 1.62 13.93
CA VAL A 119 8.70 1.64 12.73
C VAL A 119 9.62 1.59 11.52
N ILE A 120 9.40 0.61 10.65
CA ILE A 120 10.11 0.44 9.38
C ILE A 120 9.05 0.39 8.28
N ASP A 121 9.00 1.45 7.50
CA ASP A 121 8.18 1.56 6.29
C ASP A 121 8.97 2.23 5.15
N GLU A 122 8.36 2.32 3.99
CA GLU A 122 9.00 2.87 2.80
C GLU A 122 9.39 4.33 2.99
N THR A 123 8.55 5.14 3.64
CA THR A 123 8.79 6.57 3.86
C THR A 123 10.01 6.78 4.75
N ILE A 124 10.06 6.13 5.91
CA ILE A 124 11.17 6.22 6.85
C ILE A 124 12.49 5.74 6.21
N LEU A 125 12.43 4.66 5.43
CA LEU A 125 13.63 4.14 4.75
C LEU A 125 14.12 5.09 3.65
N MET A 126 13.23 5.73 2.90
CA MET A 126 13.60 6.72 1.89
C MET A 126 14.16 8.00 2.52
N GLU A 127 13.59 8.48 3.61
CA GLU A 127 14.13 9.60 4.40
C GLU A 127 15.53 9.24 4.94
N THR A 128 15.70 8.02 5.46
CA THR A 128 16.99 7.51 5.96
C THR A 128 18.03 7.43 4.84
N ALA A 129 17.63 7.00 3.65
CA ALA A 129 18.51 6.98 2.48
C ALA A 129 18.93 8.40 2.06
N SER A 130 18.00 9.34 2.06
CA SER A 130 18.24 10.75 1.74
C SER A 130 19.15 11.43 2.77
N ALA A 131 19.12 10.97 4.03
CA ALA A 131 20.01 11.43 5.09
C ALA A 131 21.44 10.83 5.02
N GLY A 132 21.76 10.04 3.98
CA GLY A 132 23.10 9.51 3.70
C GLY A 132 23.29 8.01 3.95
N ILE A 133 22.30 7.30 4.50
CA ILE A 133 22.35 5.84 4.70
C ILE A 133 21.75 5.15 3.47
N THR A 134 22.48 5.13 2.36
CA THR A 134 22.01 4.68 1.03
C THR A 134 21.43 3.27 1.00
N ILE A 135 21.94 2.34 1.81
CA ILE A 135 21.44 0.96 1.90
C ILE A 135 19.95 0.89 2.32
N ALA A 136 19.45 1.91 3.03
CA ALA A 136 18.03 1.99 3.40
C ALA A 136 17.14 2.03 2.15
N GLY A 137 17.59 2.64 1.06
CA GLY A 137 16.90 2.63 -0.23
C GLY A 137 16.75 1.22 -0.83
N ASP A 138 17.78 0.37 -0.70
CA ASP A 138 17.70 -1.02 -1.17
C ASP A 138 16.72 -1.84 -0.32
N PHE A 139 16.65 -1.61 0.98
CA PHE A 139 15.63 -2.23 1.83
C PHE A 139 14.22 -1.72 1.49
N ALA A 140 14.04 -0.42 1.27
CA ALA A 140 12.77 0.15 0.82
C ALA A 140 12.30 -0.50 -0.49
N LYS A 141 13.22 -0.66 -1.45
CA LYS A 141 12.97 -1.35 -2.71
C LYS A 141 12.53 -2.79 -2.51
N CYS A 142 13.16 -3.55 -1.60
CA CYS A 142 12.74 -4.91 -1.28
C CYS A 142 11.32 -4.97 -0.71
N LEU A 143 10.96 -4.06 0.19
CA LEU A 143 9.63 -3.99 0.78
C LEU A 143 8.56 -3.62 -0.26
N ASP A 144 8.84 -2.62 -1.11
CA ASP A 144 7.93 -2.19 -2.18
C ASP A 144 7.67 -3.30 -3.18
N ILE A 145 8.73 -3.96 -3.69
CA ILE A 145 8.58 -5.07 -4.64
C ILE A 145 7.81 -6.23 -3.99
N THR A 146 8.09 -6.57 -2.73
CA THR A 146 7.36 -7.62 -2.01
C THR A 146 5.88 -7.29 -1.87
N LYS A 147 5.52 -6.04 -1.57
CA LYS A 147 4.14 -5.56 -1.54
C LYS A 147 3.48 -5.70 -2.91
N LYS A 148 4.17 -5.31 -3.98
CA LYS A 148 3.70 -5.42 -5.36
C LYS A 148 3.48 -6.87 -5.80
N LEU A 149 4.41 -7.77 -5.50
CA LEU A 149 4.25 -9.21 -5.72
C LEU A 149 3.08 -9.80 -4.93
N GLY A 150 2.88 -9.33 -3.68
CA GLY A 150 1.73 -9.69 -2.87
C GLY A 150 0.38 -9.35 -3.53
N MET A 151 0.31 -8.26 -4.27
CA MET A 151 -0.89 -7.87 -5.02
C MET A 151 -1.11 -8.72 -6.26
N ILE A 152 -0.03 -9.04 -7.01
CA ILE A 152 -0.15 -9.71 -8.32
C ILE A 152 -0.27 -11.23 -8.15
N SER A 153 0.62 -11.87 -7.39
CA SER A 153 0.83 -13.33 -7.45
C SER A 153 0.90 -14.04 -6.09
N GLU A 154 1.46 -13.42 -5.05
CA GLU A 154 1.84 -14.15 -3.83
C GLU A 154 0.80 -14.06 -2.71
N GLY A 155 0.12 -12.93 -2.55
CA GLY A 155 -0.85 -12.70 -1.48
C GLY A 155 -2.07 -13.62 -1.57
N THR A 156 -2.82 -13.73 -0.48
CA THR A 156 -4.08 -14.50 -0.44
C THR A 156 -5.10 -13.94 -1.43
N ASN A 157 -5.16 -12.62 -1.57
CA ASN A 157 -6.05 -11.91 -2.49
C ASN A 157 -5.30 -11.40 -3.73
N ALA A 158 -4.24 -12.13 -4.16
CA ALA A 158 -3.49 -11.77 -5.36
C ALA A 158 -4.35 -11.89 -6.61
N TRP A 159 -4.21 -10.94 -7.52
CA TRP A 159 -5.05 -10.83 -8.73
C TRP A 159 -4.99 -12.08 -9.59
N LEU A 160 -3.80 -12.69 -9.78
CA LEU A 160 -3.64 -13.94 -10.53
C LEU A 160 -4.34 -15.12 -9.88
N LYS A 161 -4.45 -15.15 -8.54
CA LYS A 161 -5.16 -16.22 -7.83
C LYS A 161 -6.68 -16.07 -7.88
N LEU A 162 -7.15 -14.83 -7.97
CA LEU A 162 -8.58 -14.52 -8.01
C LEU A 162 -9.11 -14.34 -9.43
N CYS A 163 -8.23 -14.40 -10.44
CA CYS A 163 -8.63 -14.32 -11.84
C CYS A 163 -9.43 -15.56 -12.24
N THR A 164 -10.59 -15.34 -12.81
CA THR A 164 -11.47 -16.42 -13.29
C THR A 164 -11.01 -16.96 -14.64
N THR A 165 -11.55 -18.13 -15.05
CA THR A 165 -11.32 -18.71 -16.40
C THR A 165 -11.77 -17.80 -17.54
N ALA A 166 -12.62 -16.81 -17.26
CA ALA A 166 -13.02 -15.78 -18.21
C ALA A 166 -12.08 -14.54 -18.17
N SER A 167 -10.90 -14.68 -17.58
CA SER A 167 -9.91 -13.60 -17.42
C SER A 167 -10.49 -12.36 -16.74
N ARG A 168 -11.25 -12.57 -15.64
CA ARG A 168 -11.82 -11.47 -14.86
C ARG A 168 -11.44 -11.54 -13.40
N VAL A 169 -11.16 -10.38 -12.83
CA VAL A 169 -10.96 -10.19 -11.40
C VAL A 169 -12.19 -9.49 -10.85
N HIS A 170 -12.88 -10.15 -9.95
CA HIS A 170 -14.03 -9.61 -9.25
C HIS A 170 -13.58 -9.04 -7.91
N HIS A 171 -14.12 -7.88 -7.55
CA HIS A 171 -13.85 -7.26 -6.26
C HIS A 171 -15.18 -6.88 -5.60
N HIS A 172 -15.19 -6.87 -4.28
CA HIS A 172 -16.37 -6.46 -3.53
C HIS A 172 -16.24 -5.00 -3.10
N CYS A 173 -17.31 -4.22 -3.36
CA CYS A 173 -17.46 -2.85 -2.87
C CYS A 173 -18.61 -2.75 -1.88
N SER A 174 -18.47 -1.95 -0.84
CA SER A 174 -19.56 -1.62 0.07
C SER A 174 -19.41 -0.20 0.60
N VAL A 175 -20.53 0.45 0.93
CA VAL A 175 -20.57 1.79 1.55
C VAL A 175 -20.51 1.73 3.09
N GLY A 176 -20.14 0.60 3.68
CA GLY A 176 -20.15 0.35 5.12
C GLY A 176 -19.02 1.00 5.93
N CYS A 177 -18.26 1.95 5.40
CA CYS A 177 -17.25 2.67 6.16
C CYS A 177 -17.88 3.75 7.04
N ALA A 178 -17.30 3.98 8.23
CA ALA A 178 -17.74 5.04 9.14
C ALA A 178 -17.71 6.46 8.52
N THR A 179 -16.91 6.65 7.48
CA THR A 179 -16.79 7.91 6.71
C THR A 179 -17.70 7.95 5.49
N PHE A 180 -18.59 6.97 5.30
CA PHE A 180 -19.43 6.77 4.11
C PHE A 180 -18.67 6.66 2.78
N ARG A 181 -17.35 6.43 2.83
CA ARG A 181 -16.58 6.08 1.64
C ARG A 181 -16.79 4.62 1.28
N MET A 182 -16.60 4.29 0.00
CA MET A 182 -16.61 2.90 -0.44
C MET A 182 -15.40 2.15 0.11
N SER A 183 -15.63 0.98 0.69
CA SER A 183 -14.59 0.01 1.02
C SER A 183 -14.45 -1.00 -0.09
N HIS A 184 -13.23 -1.42 -0.38
CA HIS A 184 -12.91 -2.39 -1.42
C HIS A 184 -12.17 -3.58 -0.81
N LYS A 185 -12.59 -4.80 -1.16
CA LYS A 185 -11.97 -6.03 -0.66
C LYS A 185 -12.07 -7.17 -1.67
N ASN A 186 -11.22 -8.16 -1.52
CA ASN A 186 -11.25 -9.44 -2.22
C ASN A 186 -11.21 -9.37 -3.77
N PRO A 187 -10.23 -8.67 -4.37
CA PRO A 187 -9.13 -7.88 -3.84
C PRO A 187 -9.50 -6.41 -3.64
N ASN A 188 -8.63 -5.63 -2.95
CA ASN A 188 -8.79 -4.19 -2.89
C ASN A 188 -8.24 -3.52 -4.16
N LEU A 189 -9.08 -3.31 -5.17
CA LEU A 189 -8.68 -2.68 -6.43
C LEU A 189 -8.53 -1.15 -6.35
N ALA A 190 -8.99 -0.51 -5.27
CA ALA A 190 -8.72 0.91 -5.05
C ALA A 190 -7.24 1.19 -4.73
N GLN A 191 -6.47 0.16 -4.39
CA GLN A 191 -5.04 0.26 -4.09
C GLN A 191 -4.12 -0.15 -5.25
N VAL A 192 -4.65 -0.27 -6.48
CA VAL A 192 -3.80 -0.50 -7.67
C VAL A 192 -2.78 0.62 -7.78
N PRO A 193 -1.47 0.32 -7.82
CA PRO A 193 -0.43 1.33 -7.89
C PRO A 193 -0.62 2.28 -9.07
N SER A 194 -0.16 3.53 -8.93
CA SER A 194 -0.17 4.52 -10.02
C SER A 194 0.78 4.16 -11.16
N ASP A 195 1.74 3.27 -10.91
CA ASP A 195 2.67 2.75 -11.92
C ASP A 195 1.91 2.15 -13.12
N PRO A 196 2.13 2.64 -14.34
CA PRO A 196 1.43 2.18 -15.54
C PRO A 196 1.49 0.68 -15.76
N ARG A 197 2.58 0.01 -15.36
CA ARG A 197 2.74 -1.45 -15.48
C ARG A 197 1.64 -2.22 -14.77
N PHE A 198 1.11 -1.68 -13.65
CA PHE A 198 0.03 -2.30 -12.88
C PHE A 198 -1.34 -1.94 -13.43
N ARG A 199 -1.55 -0.68 -13.79
CA ARG A 199 -2.83 -0.22 -14.34
C ARG A 199 -3.14 -0.85 -15.69
N GLN A 200 -2.13 -1.08 -16.53
CA GLN A 200 -2.26 -1.74 -17.84
C GLN A 200 -2.63 -3.23 -17.75
N LEU A 201 -2.61 -3.83 -16.56
CA LEU A 201 -3.12 -5.18 -16.36
C LEU A 201 -4.64 -5.27 -16.42
N PHE A 202 -5.32 -4.16 -16.10
CA PHE A 202 -6.77 -4.05 -16.19
C PHE A 202 -7.13 -3.36 -17.50
N VAL A 203 -7.69 -4.12 -18.41
CA VAL A 203 -7.97 -3.67 -19.79
C VAL A 203 -9.46 -3.74 -20.09
N PRO A 204 -9.96 -2.98 -21.07
CA PRO A 204 -11.35 -3.11 -21.49
C PRO A 204 -11.60 -4.51 -22.07
N THR A 205 -12.83 -5.00 -21.92
CA THR A 205 -13.27 -6.21 -22.63
C THR A 205 -13.15 -5.99 -24.13
N PRO A 206 -12.76 -7.02 -24.92
CA PRO A 206 -12.68 -6.88 -26.38
C PRO A 206 -13.93 -6.26 -26.99
N GLY A 207 -13.74 -5.24 -27.81
CA GLY A 207 -14.84 -4.46 -28.43
C GLY A 207 -15.44 -3.37 -27.53
N GLN A 208 -14.91 -3.17 -26.32
CA GLN A 208 -15.34 -2.11 -25.41
C GLN A 208 -14.20 -1.11 -25.16
N VAL A 209 -14.54 0.03 -24.56
CA VAL A 209 -13.58 1.03 -24.08
C VAL A 209 -13.77 1.24 -22.58
N MET A 210 -12.68 1.55 -21.89
CA MET A 210 -12.74 1.92 -20.48
C MET A 210 -12.93 3.44 -20.39
N VAL A 211 -13.97 3.88 -19.70
CA VAL A 211 -14.23 5.29 -19.42
C VAL A 211 -13.97 5.53 -17.95
N GLY A 212 -13.11 6.50 -17.65
CA GLY A 212 -12.84 6.98 -16.29
C GLY A 212 -13.32 8.42 -16.14
N ALA A 213 -13.91 8.74 -14.99
CA ALA A 213 -14.26 10.10 -14.61
C ALA A 213 -13.85 10.34 -13.16
N ASP A 214 -13.27 11.50 -12.90
CA ASP A 214 -12.91 11.96 -11.57
C ASP A 214 -13.43 13.37 -11.36
N LEU A 215 -13.96 13.63 -10.16
CA LEU A 215 -14.48 14.95 -9.81
C LEU A 215 -13.37 15.75 -9.13
N ALA A 216 -12.81 16.70 -9.85
CA ALA A 216 -11.73 17.55 -9.36
C ALA A 216 -12.10 18.24 -8.03
N GLY A 217 -11.34 17.93 -6.96
CA GLY A 217 -11.49 18.59 -5.67
C GLY A 217 -12.88 18.42 -5.02
N ILE A 218 -13.56 17.27 -5.20
CA ILE A 218 -14.94 17.09 -4.73
C ILE A 218 -15.12 17.40 -3.25
N GLU A 219 -14.19 17.01 -2.39
CA GLU A 219 -14.27 17.27 -0.94
C GLU A 219 -14.27 18.78 -0.64
N LEU A 220 -13.40 19.54 -1.30
CA LEU A 220 -13.34 21.00 -1.16
C LEU A 220 -14.58 21.69 -1.75
N ARG A 221 -15.12 21.15 -2.85
CA ARG A 221 -16.37 21.67 -3.44
C ARG A 221 -17.57 21.45 -2.54
N MET A 222 -17.66 20.30 -1.90
CA MET A 222 -18.71 20.05 -0.90
C MET A 222 -18.53 20.93 0.34
N LEU A 223 -17.30 21.10 0.81
CA LEU A 223 -17.01 22.03 1.89
C LEU A 223 -17.42 23.47 1.51
N ALA A 224 -17.08 23.93 0.32
CA ALA A 224 -17.47 25.24 -0.21
C ALA A 224 -18.99 25.41 -0.23
N HIS A 225 -19.74 24.39 -0.64
CA HIS A 225 -21.20 24.40 -0.61
C HIS A 225 -21.75 24.64 0.80
N TYR A 226 -21.22 23.93 1.80
CA TYR A 226 -21.67 24.13 3.19
C TYR A 226 -21.21 25.45 3.80
N LEU A 227 -20.03 25.96 3.42
CA LEU A 227 -19.51 27.25 3.90
C LEU A 227 -20.23 28.45 3.29
N ALA A 228 -20.77 28.33 2.10
CA ALA A 228 -21.37 29.45 1.35
C ALA A 228 -22.44 30.22 2.15
N ARG A 229 -23.15 29.55 3.09
CA ARG A 229 -24.11 30.20 3.99
C ARG A 229 -23.48 31.08 5.07
N TYR A 230 -22.17 30.97 5.29
CA TYR A 230 -21.43 31.70 6.34
C TYR A 230 -20.44 32.69 5.77
N ASP A 231 -20.01 32.54 4.52
CA ASP A 231 -18.98 33.34 3.87
C ASP A 231 -19.44 34.00 2.55
N ASP A 232 -20.76 33.95 2.29
CA ASP A 232 -21.38 34.47 1.07
C ASP A 232 -20.76 33.88 -0.23
N GLY A 233 -20.27 32.64 -0.15
CA GLY A 233 -19.69 31.95 -1.28
C GLY A 233 -18.24 32.31 -1.60
N ARG A 234 -17.56 33.05 -0.76
CA ARG A 234 -16.18 33.50 -0.96
C ARG A 234 -15.20 32.36 -1.13
N TYR A 235 -15.34 31.29 -0.33
CA TYR A 235 -14.49 30.12 -0.47
C TYR A 235 -14.76 29.36 -1.80
N ALA A 236 -16.03 29.30 -2.20
CA ALA A 236 -16.41 28.69 -3.48
C ALA A 236 -15.80 29.47 -4.67
N ASP A 237 -15.82 30.80 -4.62
CA ASP A 237 -15.22 31.65 -5.66
C ASP A 237 -13.71 31.42 -5.79
N ILE A 238 -12.98 31.38 -4.67
CA ILE A 238 -11.55 31.07 -4.65
C ILE A 238 -11.28 29.67 -5.23
N LEU A 239 -12.09 28.68 -4.88
CA LEU A 239 -11.92 27.30 -5.34
C LEU A 239 -12.19 27.14 -6.84
N LEU A 240 -13.15 27.89 -7.39
CA LEU A 240 -13.57 27.77 -8.79
C LEU A 240 -12.71 28.61 -9.74
N ASN A 241 -12.28 29.78 -9.29
CA ASN A 241 -11.66 30.80 -10.14
C ASN A 241 -10.21 31.15 -9.73
N GLY A 242 -9.72 30.60 -8.61
CA GLY A 242 -8.37 30.84 -8.09
C GLY A 242 -7.61 29.55 -7.82
N ASP A 243 -6.47 29.69 -7.13
CA ASP A 243 -5.67 28.58 -6.61
C ASP A 243 -5.81 28.51 -5.08
N ILE A 244 -6.64 27.60 -4.61
CA ILE A 244 -6.91 27.41 -3.17
C ILE A 244 -5.65 26.97 -2.41
N HIS A 245 -4.73 26.25 -3.06
CA HIS A 245 -3.49 25.81 -2.43
C HIS A 245 -2.56 26.99 -2.19
N GLN A 246 -2.43 27.90 -3.18
CA GLN A 246 -1.66 29.13 -3.05
C GLN A 246 -2.26 30.03 -1.98
N VAL A 247 -3.58 30.25 -1.99
CA VAL A 247 -4.26 31.07 -0.96
C VAL A 247 -4.04 30.51 0.45
N ASN A 248 -4.05 29.19 0.61
CA ASN A 248 -3.77 28.57 1.90
C ASN A 248 -2.29 28.69 2.29
N ALA A 249 -1.36 28.48 1.35
CA ALA A 249 0.08 28.65 1.58
C ALA A 249 0.40 30.08 2.03
N ASP A 250 -0.14 31.09 1.34
CA ASP A 250 0.04 32.51 1.67
C ASP A 250 -0.47 32.84 3.09
N LYS A 251 -1.64 32.26 3.48
CA LYS A 251 -2.21 32.48 4.81
C LYS A 251 -1.39 31.90 5.95
N ILE A 252 -0.71 30.79 5.73
CA ILE A 252 0.15 30.13 6.74
C ILE A 252 1.62 30.51 6.61
N GLY A 253 1.97 31.39 5.65
CA GLY A 253 3.32 31.92 5.47
C GLY A 253 4.31 30.90 4.88
N ILE A 254 3.82 29.95 4.08
CA ILE A 254 4.63 28.98 3.33
C ILE A 254 4.63 29.43 1.87
N SER A 255 5.79 29.81 1.34
CA SER A 255 6.00 30.15 -0.07
C SER A 255 6.54 28.98 -0.85
#